data_72e2b8d484bedd752698b62b6e5a22ac
#
_entry.id   72e2b8d484bedd752698b62b6e5a22ac
#
_cell.length_a   1.000
_cell.length_b   1.000
_cell.length_c   1.000
_cell.angle_alpha   90.00
_cell.angle_beta   90.00
_cell.angle_gamma   90.00
#
_symmetry.space_group_name_H-M   'P 1'
#
loop_
_entity.id
_entity.type
_entity.pdbx_description
1 polymer ?
#
loop_
_entity_poly.entity_id
_entity_poly.type
_entity_poly.pdbx_seq_one_letter_code
_entity_poly.pdbx_strand_id
1 'polypeptide(L)'
;MTKKKRVTKKSVIRLVKKQLDAVGHGIEFELVEAGVRADGEWWYVPVLSSLRGQNVKSDVTVSIFANVENDLHNTEGLTVLLVPVVD
;
A
#
# COMPACT_ATOMS: atom_id res chain seq x y z
N MET A 1 21.87 20.88 -3.38
CA MET A 1 22.05 19.50 -2.95
C MET A 1 20.75 18.92 -2.45
N THR A 2 20.35 17.83 -3.02
CA THR A 2 19.07 17.24 -2.70
C THR A 2 19.18 16.37 -1.46
N LYS A 3 18.47 16.72 -0.43
CA LYS A 3 18.36 15.86 0.74
C LYS A 3 17.45 14.69 0.40
N LYS A 4 17.97 13.48 0.50
CA LYS A 4 17.14 12.30 0.40
C LYS A 4 16.23 12.27 1.61
N LYS A 5 14.93 12.28 1.36
CA LYS A 5 13.95 12.09 2.41
C LYS A 5 14.16 10.71 3.01
N ARG A 6 14.35 10.67 4.31
CA ARG A 6 14.41 9.40 5.01
C ARG A 6 13.01 8.82 5.07
N VAL A 7 12.84 7.69 4.42
CA VAL A 7 11.56 7.00 4.45
C VAL A 7 11.57 6.02 5.60
N THR A 8 10.63 6.17 6.51
CA THR A 8 10.50 5.27 7.65
C THR A 8 9.30 4.35 7.44
N LYS A 9 9.27 3.27 8.21
CA LYS A 9 8.13 2.34 8.19
C LYS A 9 6.81 3.07 8.45
N LYS A 10 6.80 3.97 9.42
CA LYS A 10 5.60 4.76 9.73
C LYS A 10 5.15 5.63 8.57
N SER A 11 6.11 6.25 7.88
CA SER A 11 5.81 7.07 6.71
C SER A 11 5.19 6.24 5.60
N VAL A 12 5.75 5.07 5.33
CA VAL A 12 5.25 4.17 4.31
C VAL A 12 3.82 3.76 4.63
N ILE A 13 3.56 3.33 5.85
CA ILE A 13 2.22 2.92 6.28
C ILE A 13 1.23 4.05 6.10
N ARG A 14 1.60 5.26 6.52
CA ARG A 14 0.72 6.43 6.40
C ARG A 14 0.39 6.74 4.95
N LEU A 15 1.41 6.77 4.10
CA LEU A 15 1.22 7.11 2.69
C LEU A 15 0.38 6.06 1.97
N VAL A 16 0.66 4.79 2.21
CA VAL A 16 -0.10 3.70 1.60
C VAL A 16 -1.55 3.74 2.04
N LYS A 17 -1.78 3.91 3.33
CA LYS A 17 -3.14 3.96 3.87
C LYS A 17 -3.92 5.13 3.29
N LYS A 18 -3.29 6.29 3.20
CA LYS A 18 -3.92 7.50 2.64
C LYS A 18 -4.34 7.26 1.19
N GLN A 19 -3.46 6.66 0.39
CA GLN A 19 -3.76 6.40 -1.01
C GLN A 19 -4.85 5.34 -1.17
N LEU A 20 -4.80 4.29 -0.37
CA LEU A 20 -5.84 3.24 -0.41
C LEU A 20 -7.21 3.81 -0.04
N ASP A 21 -7.26 4.65 0.97
CA ASP A 21 -8.52 5.28 1.38
C ASP A 21 -9.07 6.19 0.27
N ALA A 22 -8.18 6.85 -0.46
CA ALA A 22 -8.58 7.75 -1.54
C ALA A 22 -9.15 7.03 -2.75
N VAL A 23 -8.64 5.83 -3.05
CA VAL A 23 -9.04 5.08 -4.26
C VAL A 23 -9.93 3.87 -3.97
N GLY A 24 -10.20 3.61 -2.72
CA GLY A 24 -10.81 2.35 -2.28
C GLY A 24 -12.29 2.19 -2.56
N HIS A 25 -13.04 3.27 -2.81
CA HIS A 25 -14.46 3.24 -3.19
C HIS A 25 -15.32 2.25 -2.37
N GLY A 26 -15.25 2.36 -1.05
CA GLY A 26 -16.05 1.51 -0.17
C GLY A 26 -15.38 0.22 0.25
N ILE A 27 -14.18 -0.06 -0.25
CA ILE A 27 -13.40 -1.21 0.20
C ILE A 27 -12.60 -0.78 1.44
N GLU A 28 -12.64 -1.60 2.46
CA GLU A 28 -11.85 -1.37 3.66
C GLU A 28 -10.49 -2.03 3.51
N PHE A 29 -9.45 -1.28 3.77
CA PHE A 29 -8.08 -1.78 3.71
C PHE A 29 -7.45 -1.71 5.08
N GLU A 30 -6.79 -2.78 5.48
CA GLU A 30 -6.05 -2.83 6.72
C GLU A 30 -4.63 -3.29 6.42
N LEU A 31 -3.66 -2.47 6.81
CA LEU A 31 -2.27 -2.82 6.62
C LEU A 31 -1.81 -3.70 7.78
N VAL A 32 -1.16 -4.80 7.43
CA VAL A 32 -0.56 -5.69 8.42
C VAL A 32 0.80 -5.11 8.80
N GLU A 33 0.81 -4.24 9.79
CA GLU A 33 2.00 -3.47 10.14
C GLU A 33 3.18 -4.36 10.53
N ALA A 34 2.91 -5.48 11.18
CA ALA A 34 3.96 -6.41 11.57
C ALA A 34 4.67 -7.03 10.36
N GLY A 35 4.02 -7.06 9.22
CA GLY A 35 4.59 -7.60 7.99
C GLY A 35 5.24 -6.57 7.09
N VAL A 36 5.12 -5.28 7.42
CA VAL A 36 5.75 -4.23 6.61
C VAL A 36 7.25 -4.26 6.83
N ARG A 37 8.00 -4.34 5.74
CA ARG A 37 9.45 -4.41 5.81
C ARG A 37 10.09 -3.81 4.58
N ALA A 38 11.32 -3.36 4.73
CA ALA A 38 12.14 -2.88 3.63
C ALA A 38 13.04 -4.01 3.14
N ASP A 39 13.19 -4.10 1.82
CA ASP A 39 14.10 -5.03 1.19
C ASP A 39 14.79 -4.29 0.04
N GLY A 40 16.01 -3.83 0.29
CA GLY A 40 16.71 -2.97 -0.65
C GLY A 40 15.97 -1.67 -0.86
N GLU A 41 15.57 -1.40 -2.09
CA GLU A 41 14.82 -0.18 -2.42
C GLU A 41 13.31 -0.39 -2.33
N TRP A 42 12.88 -1.61 -2.04
CA TRP A 42 11.47 -1.97 -2.02
C TRP A 42 10.92 -2.02 -0.60
N TRP A 43 9.66 -1.63 -0.48
CA TRP A 43 8.91 -1.80 0.75
C TRP A 43 7.80 -2.82 0.51
N TYR A 44 7.77 -3.87 1.32
CA TYR A 44 6.69 -4.85 1.27
C TYR A 44 5.62 -4.46 2.27
N VAL A 45 4.40 -4.30 1.78
CA VAL A 45 3.28 -3.87 2.62
C VAL A 45 2.13 -4.86 2.44
N PRO A 46 1.94 -5.79 3.37
CA PRO A 46 0.80 -6.70 3.33
C PRO A 46 -0.48 -5.93 3.63
N VAL A 47 -1.51 -6.13 2.82
CA VAL A 47 -2.77 -5.41 2.95
C VAL A 47 -3.93 -6.38 2.91
N LEU A 48 -4.77 -6.32 3.92
CA LEU A 48 -6.06 -7.01 3.95
C LEU A 48 -7.11 -6.08 3.34
N SER A 49 -7.93 -6.61 2.46
CA SER A 49 -9.03 -5.84 1.89
C SER A 49 -10.34 -6.57 2.09
N SER A 50 -11.37 -5.81 2.44
CA SER A 50 -12.70 -6.38 2.65
C SER A 50 -13.76 -5.39 2.19
N LEU A 51 -14.86 -5.93 1.67
CA LEU A 51 -16.01 -5.14 1.28
C LEU A 51 -17.18 -5.60 2.13
N ARG A 52 -17.47 -4.84 3.19
CA ARG A 52 -18.55 -5.16 4.13
C ARG A 52 -18.45 -6.59 4.67
N GLY A 53 -17.24 -7.02 5.02
CA GLY A 53 -17.03 -8.36 5.53
C GLY A 53 -16.97 -9.45 4.48
N GLN A 54 -17.08 -9.09 3.20
CA GLN A 54 -16.96 -10.04 2.09
C GLN A 54 -15.61 -9.94 1.43
N ASN A 55 -15.17 -11.02 0.82
CA ASN A 55 -13.91 -11.02 0.08
C ASN A 55 -14.03 -10.17 -1.17
N VAL A 56 -13.02 -9.35 -1.41
CA VAL A 56 -12.93 -8.54 -2.61
C VAL A 56 -12.32 -9.38 -3.73
N LYS A 57 -12.82 -9.23 -4.93
CA LYS A 57 -12.25 -9.94 -6.09
C LYS A 57 -10.79 -9.55 -6.28
N SER A 58 -9.97 -10.56 -6.57
CA SER A 58 -8.53 -10.37 -6.71
C SER A 58 -8.15 -9.35 -7.78
N ASP A 59 -8.84 -9.36 -8.90
CA ASP A 59 -8.54 -8.43 -10.00
C ASP A 59 -8.80 -6.98 -9.61
N VAL A 60 -9.85 -6.73 -8.83
CA VAL A 60 -10.15 -5.39 -8.31
C VAL A 60 -9.05 -4.95 -7.35
N THR A 61 -8.66 -5.82 -6.44
CA THR A 61 -7.60 -5.54 -5.46
C THR A 61 -6.28 -5.25 -6.16
N VAL A 62 -5.90 -6.08 -7.10
CA VAL A 62 -4.64 -5.90 -7.85
C VAL A 62 -4.64 -4.58 -8.61
N SER A 63 -5.75 -4.22 -9.23
CA SER A 63 -5.90 -2.94 -9.95
C SER A 63 -5.69 -1.75 -9.02
N ILE A 64 -6.33 -1.78 -7.86
CA ILE A 64 -6.19 -0.71 -6.87
C ILE A 64 -4.76 -0.62 -6.37
N PHE A 65 -4.16 -1.76 -6.05
CA PHE A 65 -2.79 -1.80 -5.57
C PHE A 65 -1.81 -1.26 -6.61
N ALA A 66 -1.98 -1.63 -7.87
CA ALA A 66 -1.13 -1.14 -8.94
C ALA A 66 -1.21 0.39 -9.07
N ASN A 67 -2.42 0.94 -8.95
CA ASN A 67 -2.61 2.39 -9.00
C ASN A 67 -1.91 3.09 -7.83
N VAL A 68 -2.05 2.55 -6.63
CA VAL A 68 -1.42 3.12 -5.44
C VAL A 68 0.11 3.05 -5.55
N GLU A 69 0.63 1.90 -5.97
CA GLU A 69 2.08 1.72 -6.15
C GLU A 69 2.62 2.73 -7.16
N ASN A 70 1.93 2.90 -8.27
CA ASN A 70 2.34 3.82 -9.32
C ASN A 70 2.29 5.28 -8.84
N ASP A 71 1.22 5.66 -8.15
CA ASP A 71 1.07 7.01 -7.61
C ASP A 71 2.18 7.33 -6.61
N LEU A 72 2.47 6.42 -5.71
CA LEU A 72 3.52 6.63 -4.70
C LEU A 72 4.89 6.72 -5.35
N HIS A 73 5.13 5.94 -6.39
CA HIS A 73 6.38 6.03 -7.13
C HIS A 73 6.53 7.39 -7.81
N ASN A 74 5.47 7.86 -8.45
CA ASN A 74 5.49 9.11 -9.20
C ASN A 74 5.51 10.35 -8.32
N THR A 75 4.80 10.33 -7.20
CA THR A 75 4.68 11.52 -6.34
C THR A 75 5.71 11.57 -5.23
N GLU A 76 6.08 10.42 -4.68
CA GLU A 76 6.97 10.35 -3.53
C GLU A 76 8.32 9.69 -3.85
N GLY A 77 8.48 9.15 -5.04
CA GLY A 77 9.68 8.40 -5.38
C GLY A 77 9.81 7.12 -4.59
N LEU A 78 8.70 6.60 -4.09
CA LEU A 78 8.67 5.45 -3.19
C LEU A 78 8.33 4.18 -3.95
N THR A 79 9.17 3.17 -3.82
CA THR A 79 8.95 1.88 -4.45
C THR A 79 8.31 0.93 -3.44
N VAL A 80 7.02 0.70 -3.61
CA VAL A 80 6.21 -0.10 -2.68
C VAL A 80 5.62 -1.29 -3.42
N LEU A 81 5.62 -2.44 -2.79
CA LEU A 81 4.93 -3.62 -3.27
C LEU A 81 3.80 -3.93 -2.28
N LEU A 82 2.57 -3.76 -2.73
CA LEU A 82 1.41 -4.09 -1.92
C LEU A 82 1.05 -5.55 -2.14
N VAL A 83 1.05 -6.30 -1.06
CA VAL A 83 0.82 -7.75 -1.11
C VAL A 83 -0.56 -8.05 -0.55
N PRO A 84 -1.46 -8.62 -1.35
CA PRO A 84 -2.77 -8.99 -0.83
C PRO A 84 -2.65 -10.14 0.15
N VAL A 85 -3.29 -9.96 1.30
CA VAL A 85 -3.34 -11.00 2.33
C VAL A 85 -4.71 -11.64 2.27
N VAL A 86 -4.72 -12.94 2.19
CA VAL A 86 -5.96 -13.72 2.18
C VAL A 86 -6.16 -14.30 3.58
N ASP A 87 -7.34 -14.07 4.09
CA ASP A 87 -7.68 -14.50 5.44
C ASP A 87 -8.09 -15.98 5.43
#